data_94414ecd25e4bbe55cc2fe17e3a75c69
#
_entry.id   94414ecd25e4bbe55cc2fe17e3a75c69
#
_cell.length_a   1.000
_cell.length_b   1.000
_cell.length_c   1.000
_cell.angle_alpha   90.00
_cell.angle_beta   90.00
_cell.angle_gamma   90.00
#
_symmetry.space_group_name_H-M   'P 1'
#
loop_
_entity.id
_entity.type
_entity.pdbx_description
1 polymer ?
#
loop_
_entity_poly.entity_id
_entity_poly.type
_entity_poly.pdbx_seq_one_letter_code
_entity_poly.pdbx_strand_id
1 'polypeptide(L)'
;MSSKEYVNKLESILHSQTGPYLFVGAGLSRRYGGLPDWRGLLREFAALTKHSVEYYISKANGDLAAAAHYIAEDFFDTWWESDDFSESVKQYHNTVVSRHIPLKIEVSKYISKTLEGNTIPATLQQEFEAFSKIRVDAIVTTNYDDLLSRVFPDFRVFVGQDELIFANPQGVAEIYQIHGSVKSPETLVLTDSDYEDFNRRNAYLAAKLITVFMEHPVIFMGYSLSDPNVTQILQSILRGVRPENVDRLRSRLIFVEWSRDSRATISEAVIQIEDVSLPITRIITDSFTWIYKVLENRTRALPARVLRQLKEQVYDLVQTDDPRRQLMYVTDLDSQPDVADIDIVFGVGARIQKKGIVGLSRWDLVDDLLDDPKLDLDASSVLRDAIPRLGRSTYVPIFKYLRAAKMLEELRTGKCEDLPEDVSNRYERYRNEFESLEVRHPLRTVEQLLGEYDDRWIVNNAMKLPEYTRDACGLRKLLIKNRSWREQSWWSTQYGKLAVVYDWMHFNE
;
A
#
# COMPACT_ATOMS: atom_id res chain seq x y z
N MET A 1 27.63 -17.42 18.03
CA MET A 1 27.41 -16.41 16.98
C MET A 1 27.33 -15.02 17.62
N SER A 2 27.89 -14.00 17.00
CA SER A 2 27.74 -12.60 17.44
C SER A 2 26.37 -12.05 17.04
N SER A 3 25.92 -10.96 17.67
CA SER A 3 24.63 -10.30 17.31
C SER A 3 24.55 -9.96 15.81
N LYS A 4 25.67 -9.57 15.18
CA LYS A 4 25.74 -9.28 13.74
C LYS A 4 25.54 -10.52 12.86
N GLU A 5 25.99 -11.70 13.30
CA GLU A 5 25.86 -12.94 12.51
C GLU A 5 24.40 -13.38 12.40
N TYR A 6 23.59 -13.21 13.45
CA TYR A 6 22.15 -13.53 13.38
C TYR A 6 21.39 -12.59 12.45
N VAL A 7 21.69 -11.30 12.54
CA VAL A 7 21.11 -10.28 11.66
C VAL A 7 21.41 -10.62 10.20
N ASN A 8 22.69 -10.80 9.86
CA ASN A 8 23.11 -11.13 8.50
C ASN A 8 22.48 -12.44 7.97
N LYS A 9 22.34 -13.47 8.85
CA LYS A 9 21.71 -14.73 8.47
C LYS A 9 20.22 -14.55 8.15
N LEU A 10 19.48 -13.82 8.98
CA LEU A 10 18.07 -13.53 8.72
C LEU A 10 17.89 -12.64 7.48
N GLU A 11 18.71 -11.61 7.32
CA GLU A 11 18.74 -10.78 6.11
C GLU A 11 18.98 -11.62 4.86
N SER A 12 19.95 -12.53 4.90
CA SER A 12 20.23 -13.46 3.77
C SER A 12 19.03 -14.33 3.42
N ILE A 13 18.31 -14.86 4.42
CA ILE A 13 17.09 -15.64 4.19
C ILE A 13 16.00 -14.81 3.52
N LEU A 14 15.86 -13.54 3.92
CA LEU A 14 14.80 -12.64 3.44
C LEU A 14 15.17 -11.87 2.17
N HIS A 15 16.46 -11.74 1.83
CA HIS A 15 16.94 -10.84 0.76
C HIS A 15 16.57 -11.30 -0.65
N SER A 16 16.52 -12.59 -0.89
CA SER A 16 16.27 -13.20 -2.22
C SER A 16 14.79 -13.47 -2.49
N GLN A 17 13.88 -12.97 -1.65
CA GLN A 17 12.47 -13.35 -1.69
C GLN A 17 11.56 -12.13 -1.76
N THR A 18 10.30 -12.37 -2.14
CA THR A 18 9.20 -11.41 -2.04
C THR A 18 9.05 -10.89 -0.60
N GLY A 19 8.25 -9.85 -0.37
CA GLY A 19 8.02 -9.32 0.97
C GLY A 19 7.47 -10.40 1.91
N PRO A 20 7.96 -10.47 3.18
CA PRO A 20 7.52 -11.48 4.13
C PRO A 20 6.09 -11.23 4.59
N TYR A 21 5.40 -12.31 4.93
CA TYR A 21 4.17 -12.29 5.70
C TYR A 21 4.47 -12.56 7.17
N LEU A 22 3.77 -11.88 8.07
CA LEU A 22 3.72 -12.30 9.46
C LEU A 22 2.52 -13.21 9.69
N PHE A 23 2.74 -14.31 10.41
CA PHE A 23 1.70 -15.14 10.97
C PHE A 23 1.70 -14.97 12.49
N VAL A 24 0.68 -14.23 13.02
CA VAL A 24 0.68 -13.74 14.39
C VAL A 24 -0.30 -14.51 15.25
N GLY A 25 0.20 -15.07 16.36
CA GLY A 25 -0.58 -15.78 17.37
C GLY A 25 -0.75 -15.02 18.68
N ALA A 26 -1.50 -15.61 19.59
CA ALA A 26 -1.88 -15.04 20.89
C ALA A 26 -0.70 -14.59 21.76
N GLY A 27 0.49 -15.13 21.54
CA GLY A 27 1.70 -14.73 22.27
C GLY A 27 2.08 -13.27 22.08
N LEU A 28 1.79 -12.64 20.92
CA LEU A 28 2.02 -11.22 20.72
C LEU A 28 1.00 -10.37 21.48
N SER A 29 -0.27 -10.75 21.45
CA SER A 29 -1.33 -10.07 22.22
C SER A 29 -1.12 -10.19 23.73
N ARG A 30 -0.57 -11.31 24.21
CA ARG A 30 -0.12 -11.45 25.59
C ARG A 30 1.04 -10.52 25.92
N ARG A 31 2.05 -10.44 25.05
CA ARG A 31 3.25 -9.66 25.25
C ARG A 31 2.99 -8.15 25.26
N TYR A 32 2.21 -7.64 24.33
CA TYR A 32 1.98 -6.21 24.13
C TYR A 32 0.61 -5.75 24.60
N GLY A 33 -0.39 -6.62 24.56
CA GLY A 33 -1.77 -6.31 24.91
C GLY A 33 -2.19 -6.70 26.33
N GLY A 34 -1.33 -7.45 27.05
CA GLY A 34 -1.65 -7.92 28.39
C GLY A 34 -2.79 -8.94 28.46
N LEU A 35 -3.19 -9.51 27.31
CA LEU A 35 -4.25 -10.52 27.22
C LEU A 35 -3.79 -11.85 27.85
N PRO A 36 -4.70 -12.66 28.43
CA PRO A 36 -4.39 -14.00 28.90
C PRO A 36 -4.09 -14.95 27.73
N ASP A 37 -3.55 -16.13 28.03
CA ASP A 37 -3.60 -17.24 27.10
C ASP A 37 -5.03 -17.81 27.01
N TRP A 38 -5.26 -18.73 26.09
CA TRP A 38 -6.61 -19.29 25.87
C TRP A 38 -7.17 -19.96 27.12
N ARG A 39 -6.36 -20.73 27.85
CA ARG A 39 -6.80 -21.33 29.12
C ARG A 39 -7.14 -20.26 30.17
N GLY A 40 -6.36 -19.18 30.23
CA GLY A 40 -6.64 -18.03 31.08
C GLY A 40 -7.94 -17.33 30.71
N LEU A 41 -8.16 -17.12 29.40
CA LEU A 41 -9.41 -16.53 28.89
C LEU A 41 -10.63 -17.38 29.30
N LEU A 42 -10.58 -18.69 29.10
CA LEU A 42 -11.68 -19.60 29.47
C LEU A 42 -11.90 -19.62 31.01
N ARG A 43 -10.85 -19.42 31.81
CA ARG A 43 -10.97 -19.34 33.28
C ARG A 43 -11.81 -18.15 33.74
N GLU A 44 -11.66 -16.99 33.09
CA GLU A 44 -12.47 -15.81 33.39
C GLU A 44 -13.97 -16.10 33.25
N PHE A 45 -14.35 -16.80 32.18
CA PHE A 45 -15.76 -17.11 31.89
C PHE A 45 -16.28 -18.34 32.64
N ALA A 46 -15.43 -19.33 32.90
CA ALA A 46 -15.79 -20.46 33.77
C ALA A 46 -16.12 -19.99 35.19
N ALA A 47 -15.45 -18.94 35.69
CA ALA A 47 -15.73 -18.36 36.99
C ALA A 47 -17.15 -17.76 37.11
N LEU A 48 -17.81 -17.48 36.00
CA LEU A 48 -19.18 -16.97 35.92
C LEU A 48 -20.23 -18.10 35.80
N THR A 49 -19.79 -19.35 35.81
CA THR A 49 -20.62 -20.55 35.73
C THR A 49 -20.52 -21.36 37.05
N LYS A 50 -21.13 -22.53 37.06
CA LYS A 50 -21.18 -23.42 38.27
C LYS A 50 -19.87 -24.16 38.54
N HIS A 51 -18.96 -24.26 37.58
CA HIS A 51 -17.77 -25.09 37.65
C HIS A 51 -16.49 -24.36 37.30
N SER A 52 -15.34 -24.83 37.80
CA SER A 52 -14.04 -24.29 37.44
C SER A 52 -13.63 -24.65 36.02
N VAL A 53 -12.67 -23.90 35.45
CA VAL A 53 -12.14 -24.19 34.12
C VAL A 53 -11.55 -25.60 34.03
N GLU A 54 -10.95 -26.11 35.13
CA GLU A 54 -10.40 -27.45 35.22
C GLU A 54 -11.44 -28.54 35.05
N TYR A 55 -12.68 -28.32 35.56
CA TYR A 55 -13.80 -29.23 35.34
C TYR A 55 -14.14 -29.33 33.85
N TYR A 56 -14.26 -28.18 33.18
CA TYR A 56 -14.63 -28.17 31.75
C TYR A 56 -13.52 -28.76 30.88
N ILE A 57 -12.24 -28.46 31.17
CA ILE A 57 -11.11 -29.05 30.46
C ILE A 57 -11.07 -30.58 30.67
N SER A 58 -11.33 -31.05 31.88
CA SER A 58 -11.43 -32.49 32.15
C SER A 58 -12.57 -33.15 31.44
N LYS A 59 -13.76 -32.51 31.44
CA LYS A 59 -14.96 -32.97 30.71
C LYS A 59 -14.71 -33.04 29.20
N ALA A 60 -13.88 -32.13 28.67
CA ALA A 60 -13.50 -32.05 27.26
C ALA A 60 -12.25 -32.89 26.90
N ASN A 61 -11.78 -33.79 27.81
CA ASN A 61 -10.54 -34.58 27.59
C ASN A 61 -9.31 -33.74 27.20
N GLY A 62 -9.21 -32.51 27.74
CA GLY A 62 -8.10 -31.58 27.46
C GLY A 62 -8.29 -30.66 26.23
N ASP A 63 -9.32 -30.85 25.45
CA ASP A 63 -9.65 -29.97 24.32
C ASP A 63 -10.24 -28.64 24.79
N LEU A 64 -9.56 -27.54 24.51
CA LEU A 64 -9.99 -26.21 24.94
C LEU A 64 -11.18 -25.67 24.14
N ALA A 65 -11.36 -26.07 22.88
CA ALA A 65 -12.51 -25.66 22.08
C ALA A 65 -13.80 -26.36 22.57
N ALA A 66 -13.71 -27.66 22.89
CA ALA A 66 -14.80 -28.39 23.51
C ALA A 66 -15.08 -27.88 24.94
N ALA A 67 -14.04 -27.49 25.69
CA ALA A 67 -14.22 -26.85 27.00
C ALA A 67 -14.97 -25.50 26.87
N ALA A 68 -14.63 -24.68 25.86
CA ALA A 68 -15.34 -23.44 25.55
C ALA A 68 -16.83 -23.68 25.21
N HIS A 69 -17.12 -24.75 24.49
CA HIS A 69 -18.50 -25.18 24.22
C HIS A 69 -19.29 -25.44 25.51
N TYR A 70 -18.75 -26.26 26.40
CA TYR A 70 -19.42 -26.55 27.66
C TYR A 70 -19.57 -25.31 28.55
N ILE A 71 -18.59 -24.43 28.57
CA ILE A 71 -18.66 -23.12 29.28
C ILE A 71 -19.80 -22.29 28.64
N ALA A 72 -19.89 -22.22 27.31
CA ALA A 72 -20.93 -21.45 26.63
C ALA A 72 -22.35 -21.96 26.93
N GLU A 73 -22.52 -23.26 26.98
CA GLU A 73 -23.83 -23.89 27.37
C GLU A 73 -24.23 -23.49 28.79
N ASP A 74 -23.32 -23.60 29.77
CA ASP A 74 -23.61 -23.26 31.18
C ASP A 74 -23.73 -21.77 31.42
N PHE A 75 -23.00 -20.92 30.61
CA PHE A 75 -23.02 -19.46 30.70
C PHE A 75 -24.27 -18.85 30.09
N PHE A 76 -24.96 -19.55 29.18
CA PHE A 76 -26.10 -19.02 28.45
C PHE A 76 -27.21 -18.53 29.38
N ASP A 77 -27.66 -19.36 30.33
CA ASP A 77 -28.73 -18.98 31.24
C ASP A 77 -28.28 -17.86 32.20
N THR A 78 -27.04 -17.89 32.67
CA THR A 78 -26.42 -16.81 33.48
C THR A 78 -26.45 -15.45 32.76
N TRP A 79 -26.17 -15.46 31.46
CA TRP A 79 -26.15 -14.20 30.68
C TRP A 79 -27.55 -13.58 30.54
N TRP A 80 -28.60 -14.42 30.42
CA TRP A 80 -29.98 -13.94 30.30
C TRP A 80 -30.58 -13.53 31.64
N GLU A 81 -30.17 -14.13 32.76
CA GLU A 81 -30.82 -13.99 34.05
C GLU A 81 -30.11 -13.01 35.00
N SER A 82 -28.80 -12.79 34.80
CA SER A 82 -28.04 -11.94 35.69
C SER A 82 -28.12 -10.47 35.33
N ASP A 83 -28.31 -9.61 36.33
CA ASP A 83 -28.27 -8.14 36.18
C ASP A 83 -26.93 -7.63 35.60
N ASP A 84 -25.84 -8.35 35.85
CA ASP A 84 -24.50 -8.00 35.35
C ASP A 84 -24.42 -7.90 33.83
N PHE A 85 -25.29 -8.63 33.13
CA PHE A 85 -25.33 -8.67 31.67
C PHE A 85 -26.53 -7.92 31.06
N SER A 86 -27.31 -7.21 31.89
CA SER A 86 -28.53 -6.54 31.45
C SER A 86 -28.31 -5.56 30.26
N GLU A 87 -27.19 -4.86 30.24
CA GLU A 87 -26.83 -3.96 29.11
C GLU A 87 -26.49 -4.76 27.84
N SER A 88 -25.76 -5.87 28.01
CA SER A 88 -25.45 -6.78 26.91
C SER A 88 -26.71 -7.38 26.30
N VAL A 89 -27.61 -7.85 27.15
CA VAL A 89 -28.90 -8.40 26.74
C VAL A 89 -29.70 -7.34 25.98
N LYS A 90 -29.83 -6.12 26.50
CA LYS A 90 -30.54 -5.03 25.81
C LYS A 90 -29.95 -4.73 24.42
N GLN A 91 -28.63 -4.78 24.30
CA GLN A 91 -27.93 -4.45 23.06
C GLN A 91 -28.01 -5.58 22.02
N TYR A 92 -27.88 -6.83 22.45
CA TYR A 92 -27.61 -7.95 21.57
C TYR A 92 -28.74 -9.03 21.52
N HIS A 93 -29.84 -8.92 22.30
CA HIS A 93 -30.89 -9.95 22.39
C HIS A 93 -31.43 -10.39 21.02
N ASN A 94 -31.49 -9.48 20.05
CA ASN A 94 -31.98 -9.78 18.70
C ASN A 94 -30.96 -10.52 17.80
N THR A 95 -29.67 -10.54 18.19
CA THR A 95 -28.59 -11.18 17.43
C THR A 95 -28.20 -12.55 17.98
N VAL A 96 -28.72 -12.92 19.16
CA VAL A 96 -28.43 -14.21 19.79
C VAL A 96 -29.25 -15.31 19.11
N VAL A 97 -28.65 -15.98 18.13
CA VAL A 97 -29.25 -17.05 17.35
C VAL A 97 -28.78 -18.45 17.79
N SER A 98 -27.81 -18.54 18.68
CA SER A 98 -27.30 -19.78 19.26
C SER A 98 -26.86 -19.61 20.71
N ARG A 99 -26.75 -20.73 21.46
CA ARG A 99 -26.31 -20.69 22.86
C ARG A 99 -24.89 -20.23 23.08
N HIS A 100 -24.06 -20.24 22.04
CA HIS A 100 -22.65 -19.82 22.11
C HIS A 100 -22.44 -18.31 21.92
N ILE A 101 -23.39 -17.59 21.33
CA ILE A 101 -23.25 -16.15 21.02
C ILE A 101 -23.07 -15.30 22.28
N PRO A 102 -23.78 -15.49 23.40
CA PRO A 102 -23.53 -14.73 24.63
C PRO A 102 -22.09 -14.79 25.10
N LEU A 103 -21.47 -15.98 25.11
CA LEU A 103 -20.07 -16.12 25.48
C LEU A 103 -19.15 -15.33 24.52
N LYS A 104 -19.38 -15.41 23.22
CA LYS A 104 -18.58 -14.66 22.21
C LYS A 104 -18.70 -13.15 22.39
N ILE A 105 -19.88 -12.65 22.72
CA ILE A 105 -20.11 -11.22 23.01
C ILE A 105 -19.27 -10.78 24.20
N GLU A 106 -19.34 -11.51 25.32
CA GLU A 106 -18.64 -11.13 26.53
C GLU A 106 -17.13 -11.35 26.41
N VAL A 107 -16.66 -12.38 25.69
CA VAL A 107 -15.25 -12.55 25.31
C VAL A 107 -14.76 -11.35 24.52
N SER A 108 -15.53 -10.87 23.56
CA SER A 108 -15.18 -9.71 22.74
C SER A 108 -15.05 -8.44 23.58
N LYS A 109 -15.99 -8.21 24.51
CA LYS A 109 -15.95 -7.08 25.44
C LYS A 109 -14.76 -7.16 26.40
N TYR A 110 -14.49 -8.34 26.95
CA TYR A 110 -13.37 -8.58 27.86
C TYR A 110 -12.03 -8.26 27.17
N ILE A 111 -11.81 -8.78 25.97
CA ILE A 111 -10.60 -8.56 25.19
C ILE A 111 -10.45 -7.06 24.86
N SER A 112 -11.50 -6.40 24.38
CA SER A 112 -11.47 -4.97 24.02
C SER A 112 -11.15 -4.12 25.25
N LYS A 113 -11.82 -4.36 26.37
CA LYS A 113 -11.59 -3.64 27.64
C LYS A 113 -10.16 -3.83 28.18
N THR A 114 -9.65 -5.06 28.09
CA THR A 114 -8.28 -5.38 28.55
C THR A 114 -7.25 -4.63 27.71
N LEU A 115 -7.41 -4.60 26.38
CA LEU A 115 -6.51 -3.86 25.47
C LEU A 115 -6.59 -2.35 25.68
N GLU A 116 -7.76 -1.78 25.92
CA GLU A 116 -7.94 -0.35 26.18
C GLU A 116 -7.33 0.08 27.51
N GLY A 117 -7.43 -0.76 28.53
CA GLY A 117 -6.84 -0.50 29.85
C GLY A 117 -5.35 -0.82 29.96
N ASN A 118 -4.76 -1.47 28.94
CA ASN A 118 -3.38 -1.92 29.01
C ASN A 118 -2.40 -0.81 28.59
N THR A 119 -1.33 -0.69 29.35
CA THR A 119 -0.15 0.11 29.00
C THR A 119 1.03 -0.82 28.74
N ILE A 120 1.70 -0.62 27.61
CA ILE A 120 2.86 -1.43 27.27
C ILE A 120 3.95 -1.23 28.33
N PRO A 121 4.47 -2.30 28.93
CA PRO A 121 5.53 -2.21 29.92
C PRO A 121 6.73 -1.42 29.40
N ALA A 122 7.33 -0.57 30.24
CA ALA A 122 8.49 0.25 29.85
C ALA A 122 9.65 -0.58 29.27
N THR A 123 9.81 -1.81 29.74
CA THR A 123 10.82 -2.76 29.22
C THR A 123 10.56 -3.24 27.80
N LEU A 124 9.33 -3.15 27.32
CA LEU A 124 8.92 -3.56 25.98
C LEU A 124 8.66 -2.39 25.04
N GLN A 125 8.72 -1.15 25.52
CA GLN A 125 8.40 0.03 24.73
C GLN A 125 9.24 0.16 23.45
N GLN A 126 10.57 -0.01 23.56
CA GLN A 126 11.47 0.04 22.42
C GLN A 126 11.22 -1.10 21.41
N GLU A 127 10.90 -2.29 21.92
CA GLU A 127 10.59 -3.44 21.08
C GLU A 127 9.28 -3.23 20.34
N PHE A 128 8.26 -2.71 21.01
CA PHE A 128 6.97 -2.40 20.40
C PHE A 128 7.07 -1.27 19.38
N GLU A 129 7.87 -0.25 19.65
CA GLU A 129 8.15 0.82 18.68
C GLU A 129 8.84 0.26 17.43
N ALA A 130 9.79 -0.67 17.57
CA ALA A 130 10.38 -1.35 16.43
C ALA A 130 9.36 -2.23 15.69
N PHE A 131 8.43 -2.88 16.40
CA PHE A 131 7.33 -3.65 15.81
C PHE A 131 6.42 -2.79 14.93
N SER A 132 6.09 -1.57 15.35
CA SER A 132 5.24 -0.68 14.56
C SER A 132 5.86 -0.18 13.25
N LYS A 133 7.18 -0.34 13.08
CA LYS A 133 7.95 0.14 11.93
C LYS A 133 8.32 -0.97 10.93
N ILE A 134 7.99 -2.24 11.22
CA ILE A 134 8.35 -3.34 10.32
C ILE A 134 7.73 -3.21 8.93
N ARG A 135 8.42 -3.72 7.94
CA ARG A 135 7.98 -3.74 6.54
C ARG A 135 7.68 -5.17 6.11
N VAL A 136 6.42 -5.52 6.18
CA VAL A 136 5.87 -6.81 5.76
C VAL A 136 4.81 -6.60 4.67
N ASP A 137 4.56 -7.63 3.85
CA ASP A 137 3.55 -7.52 2.81
C ASP A 137 2.15 -7.60 3.39
N ALA A 138 1.88 -8.60 4.21
CA ALA A 138 0.62 -8.73 4.92
C ALA A 138 0.78 -9.49 6.23
N ILE A 139 -0.29 -9.53 7.01
CA ILE A 139 -0.33 -10.19 8.32
C ILE A 139 -1.53 -11.16 8.32
N VAL A 140 -1.29 -12.41 8.71
CA VAL A 140 -2.32 -13.39 9.00
C VAL A 140 -2.37 -13.61 10.51
N THR A 141 -3.56 -13.66 11.10
CA THR A 141 -3.68 -13.88 12.53
C THR A 141 -4.91 -14.71 12.89
N THR A 142 -4.76 -15.56 13.92
CA THR A 142 -5.88 -16.22 14.58
C THR A 142 -6.39 -15.42 15.79
N ASN A 143 -5.76 -14.29 16.12
CA ASN A 143 -6.16 -13.45 17.25
C ASN A 143 -7.44 -12.68 16.92
N TYR A 144 -8.31 -12.56 17.91
CA TYR A 144 -9.59 -11.86 17.78
C TYR A 144 -9.46 -10.35 17.98
N ASP A 145 -8.40 -9.91 18.68
CA ASP A 145 -8.18 -8.55 19.12
C ASP A 145 -7.82 -7.60 17.97
N ASP A 146 -7.88 -6.29 18.25
CA ASP A 146 -7.58 -5.24 17.28
C ASP A 146 -6.17 -4.64 17.44
N LEU A 147 -5.27 -5.29 18.19
CA LEU A 147 -3.89 -4.82 18.42
C LEU A 147 -3.18 -4.55 17.09
N LEU A 148 -3.24 -5.49 16.14
CA LEU A 148 -2.56 -5.36 14.85
C LEU A 148 -3.11 -4.21 14.01
N SER A 149 -4.42 -3.98 14.01
CA SER A 149 -5.01 -2.86 13.28
C SER A 149 -4.68 -1.49 13.92
N ARG A 150 -4.44 -1.44 15.22
CA ARG A 150 -3.93 -0.24 15.92
C ARG A 150 -2.45 0.03 15.59
N VAL A 151 -1.65 -1.03 15.48
CA VAL A 151 -0.21 -0.93 15.16
C VAL A 151 0.01 -0.60 13.69
N PHE A 152 -0.82 -1.13 12.79
CA PHE A 152 -0.73 -0.96 11.34
C PHE A 152 -2.01 -0.32 10.76
N PRO A 153 -2.28 0.97 11.08
CA PRO A 153 -3.54 1.63 10.69
C PRO A 153 -3.73 1.77 9.18
N ASP A 154 -2.64 1.70 8.41
CA ASP A 154 -2.69 1.75 6.94
C ASP A 154 -3.05 0.40 6.29
N PHE A 155 -3.10 -0.69 7.08
CA PHE A 155 -3.44 -2.01 6.57
C PHE A 155 -4.96 -2.20 6.55
N ARG A 156 -5.47 -2.77 5.47
CA ARG A 156 -6.88 -3.16 5.36
C ARG A 156 -7.11 -4.48 6.09
N VAL A 157 -8.09 -4.49 6.98
CA VAL A 157 -8.45 -5.69 7.75
C VAL A 157 -9.55 -6.46 7.01
N PHE A 158 -9.40 -7.78 6.94
CA PHE A 158 -10.40 -8.72 6.49
C PHE A 158 -10.70 -9.70 7.61
N VAL A 159 -11.98 -9.86 7.94
CA VAL A 159 -12.44 -10.70 9.05
C VAL A 159 -13.12 -11.98 8.52
N GLY A 160 -12.58 -13.11 8.93
CA GLY A 160 -13.10 -14.42 8.51
C GLY A 160 -12.89 -14.70 7.02
N GLN A 161 -13.42 -15.84 6.58
CA GLN A 161 -13.30 -16.28 5.20
C GLN A 161 -14.26 -15.56 4.26
N ASP A 162 -15.45 -15.21 4.73
CA ASP A 162 -16.50 -14.65 3.88
C ASP A 162 -16.08 -13.29 3.30
N GLU A 163 -15.47 -12.42 4.10
CA GLU A 163 -14.93 -11.16 3.58
C GLU A 163 -13.80 -11.39 2.56
N LEU A 164 -12.96 -12.41 2.76
CA LEU A 164 -11.90 -12.75 1.82
C LEU A 164 -12.40 -13.28 0.48
N ILE A 165 -13.51 -14.03 0.46
CA ILE A 165 -14.09 -14.58 -0.76
C ILE A 165 -14.66 -13.46 -1.65
N PHE A 166 -15.38 -12.51 -1.04
CA PHE A 166 -16.09 -11.45 -1.77
C PHE A 166 -15.26 -10.17 -1.97
N ALA A 167 -14.14 -10.06 -1.26
CA ALA A 167 -13.19 -8.99 -1.48
C ALA A 167 -12.19 -9.38 -2.57
N ASN A 168 -11.41 -8.41 -2.99
CA ASN A 168 -10.27 -8.63 -3.90
C ASN A 168 -8.96 -8.37 -3.13
N PRO A 169 -8.50 -9.32 -2.28
CA PRO A 169 -7.31 -9.12 -1.48
C PRO A 169 -6.06 -9.10 -2.36
N GLN A 170 -5.28 -8.03 -2.22
CA GLN A 170 -4.09 -7.77 -3.03
C GLN A 170 -2.81 -8.41 -2.47
N GLY A 171 -2.86 -8.90 -1.22
CA GLY A 171 -1.71 -9.48 -0.54
C GLY A 171 -0.65 -8.46 -0.11
N VAL A 172 -1.00 -7.17 -0.05
CA VAL A 172 -0.09 -6.10 0.35
C VAL A 172 -0.85 -5.09 1.21
N ALA A 173 -0.27 -4.73 2.37
CA ALA A 173 -0.87 -3.86 3.38
C ALA A 173 -2.26 -4.37 3.81
N GLU A 174 -2.33 -5.64 4.17
CA GLU A 174 -3.56 -6.32 4.57
C GLU A 174 -3.36 -7.14 5.84
N ILE A 175 -4.39 -7.22 6.67
CA ILE A 175 -4.47 -8.09 7.86
C ILE A 175 -5.62 -9.04 7.67
N TYR A 176 -5.36 -10.33 7.78
CA TYR A 176 -6.34 -11.40 7.69
C TYR A 176 -6.60 -11.97 9.09
N GLN A 177 -7.71 -11.58 9.73
CA GLN A 177 -8.18 -12.14 11.00
C GLN A 177 -9.00 -13.39 10.71
N ILE A 178 -8.34 -14.54 10.58
CA ILE A 178 -8.96 -15.75 10.04
C ILE A 178 -9.93 -16.45 11.01
N HIS A 179 -9.82 -16.20 12.32
CA HIS A 179 -10.70 -16.76 13.35
C HIS A 179 -11.73 -15.74 13.89
N GLY A 180 -12.02 -14.68 13.12
CA GLY A 180 -12.99 -13.68 13.52
C GLY A 180 -12.38 -12.49 14.27
N SER A 181 -13.23 -11.55 14.69
CA SER A 181 -12.82 -10.30 15.32
C SER A 181 -13.74 -9.90 16.47
N VAL A 182 -13.16 -9.30 17.51
CA VAL A 182 -13.93 -8.70 18.63
C VAL A 182 -14.94 -7.64 18.17
N LYS A 183 -14.77 -7.08 16.97
CA LYS A 183 -15.71 -6.11 16.38
C LYS A 183 -17.00 -6.78 15.85
N SER A 184 -16.95 -8.07 15.59
CA SER A 184 -18.04 -8.90 15.08
C SER A 184 -18.08 -10.23 15.86
N PRO A 185 -18.61 -10.23 17.10
CA PRO A 185 -18.53 -11.36 18.02
C PRO A 185 -19.04 -12.69 17.44
N GLU A 186 -20.03 -12.64 16.56
CA GLU A 186 -20.60 -13.80 15.87
C GLU A 186 -19.57 -14.53 14.99
N THR A 187 -18.52 -13.84 14.56
CA THR A 187 -17.46 -14.39 13.69
C THR A 187 -16.39 -15.16 14.45
N LEU A 188 -16.37 -15.10 15.79
CA LEU A 188 -15.32 -15.74 16.58
C LEU A 188 -15.36 -17.26 16.45
N VAL A 189 -14.23 -17.86 16.11
CA VAL A 189 -14.00 -19.30 16.12
C VAL A 189 -13.50 -19.68 17.52
N LEU A 190 -14.42 -20.00 18.42
CA LEU A 190 -14.16 -20.20 19.84
C LEU A 190 -14.47 -21.62 20.34
N THR A 191 -15.63 -22.18 19.94
CA THR A 191 -16.09 -23.51 20.36
C THR A 191 -15.70 -24.58 19.34
N ASP A 192 -15.76 -25.85 19.74
CA ASP A 192 -15.53 -26.98 18.82
C ASP A 192 -16.42 -26.94 17.59
N SER A 193 -17.70 -26.61 17.74
CA SER A 193 -18.62 -26.44 16.62
C SER A 193 -18.20 -25.30 15.68
N ASP A 194 -17.59 -24.21 16.20
CA ASP A 194 -17.05 -23.16 15.36
C ASP A 194 -15.84 -23.65 14.56
N TYR A 195 -14.96 -24.44 15.18
CA TYR A 195 -13.80 -25.05 14.50
C TYR A 195 -14.23 -26.07 13.44
N GLU A 196 -15.27 -26.88 13.71
CA GLU A 196 -15.83 -27.80 12.73
C GLU A 196 -16.39 -27.03 11.51
N ASP A 197 -17.16 -25.97 11.75
CA ASP A 197 -17.72 -25.14 10.67
C ASP A 197 -16.61 -24.41 9.90
N PHE A 198 -15.62 -23.83 10.58
CA PHE A 198 -14.45 -23.23 9.98
C PHE A 198 -13.70 -24.22 9.09
N ASN A 199 -13.40 -25.41 9.59
CA ASN A 199 -12.68 -26.45 8.84
C ASN A 199 -13.46 -26.96 7.62
N ARG A 200 -14.77 -27.05 7.73
CA ARG A 200 -15.64 -27.46 6.62
C ARG A 200 -15.69 -26.44 5.49
N ARG A 201 -15.60 -25.17 5.81
CA ARG A 201 -15.74 -24.06 4.84
C ARG A 201 -14.43 -23.43 4.39
N ASN A 202 -13.30 -23.79 4.96
CA ASN A 202 -12.02 -23.08 4.79
C ASN A 202 -11.28 -23.35 3.46
N ALA A 203 -11.91 -23.98 2.48
CA ALA A 203 -11.24 -24.35 1.23
C ALA A 203 -10.61 -23.17 0.50
N TYR A 204 -11.30 -22.03 0.44
CA TYR A 204 -10.76 -20.81 -0.18
C TYR A 204 -9.57 -20.25 0.63
N LEU A 205 -9.72 -20.16 1.95
CA LEU A 205 -8.66 -19.70 2.84
C LEU A 205 -7.42 -20.59 2.73
N ALA A 206 -7.61 -21.93 2.73
CA ALA A 206 -6.53 -22.87 2.56
C ALA A 206 -5.79 -22.66 1.21
N ALA A 207 -6.54 -22.50 0.12
CA ALA A 207 -5.95 -22.19 -1.20
C ALA A 207 -5.15 -20.87 -1.20
N LYS A 208 -5.69 -19.82 -0.58
CA LYS A 208 -5.00 -18.53 -0.42
C LYS A 208 -3.72 -18.66 0.40
N LEU A 209 -3.78 -19.39 1.52
CA LEU A 209 -2.60 -19.61 2.36
C LEU A 209 -1.55 -20.47 1.65
N ILE A 210 -1.93 -21.50 0.88
CA ILE A 210 -1.00 -22.26 0.04
C ILE A 210 -0.22 -21.32 -0.89
N THR A 211 -0.91 -20.41 -1.57
CA THR A 211 -0.27 -19.43 -2.46
C THR A 211 0.72 -18.55 -1.69
N VAL A 212 0.31 -18.00 -0.53
CA VAL A 212 1.17 -17.18 0.34
C VAL A 212 2.45 -17.94 0.74
N PHE A 213 2.33 -19.19 1.19
CA PHE A 213 3.46 -20.00 1.64
C PHE A 213 4.39 -20.42 0.48
N MET A 214 3.85 -20.52 -0.74
CA MET A 214 4.65 -20.82 -1.93
C MET A 214 5.38 -19.60 -2.48
N GLU A 215 4.85 -18.39 -2.30
CA GLU A 215 5.37 -17.18 -2.93
C GLU A 215 6.17 -16.30 -1.97
N HIS A 216 5.87 -16.36 -0.65
CA HIS A 216 6.41 -15.46 0.36
C HIS A 216 7.11 -16.21 1.50
N PRO A 217 8.15 -15.64 2.13
CA PRO A 217 8.57 -16.09 3.44
C PRO A 217 7.50 -15.76 4.48
N VAL A 218 7.19 -16.72 5.35
CA VAL A 218 6.19 -16.57 6.41
C VAL A 218 6.87 -16.68 7.75
N ILE A 219 6.76 -15.61 8.56
CA ILE A 219 7.38 -15.52 9.89
C ILE A 219 6.31 -15.75 10.93
N PHE A 220 6.34 -16.88 11.61
CA PHE A 220 5.45 -17.20 12.72
C PHE A 220 5.95 -16.57 14.02
N MET A 221 5.10 -15.79 14.66
CA MET A 221 5.40 -15.14 15.94
C MET A 221 4.21 -15.26 16.88
N GLY A 222 4.47 -15.57 18.14
CA GLY A 222 3.41 -15.71 19.15
C GLY A 222 2.69 -17.06 19.13
N TYR A 223 3.23 -18.04 18.43
CA TYR A 223 2.80 -19.45 18.46
C TYR A 223 3.85 -20.34 19.11
N SER A 224 3.42 -21.49 19.62
CA SER A 224 4.32 -22.63 19.85
C SER A 224 4.38 -23.51 18.59
N LEU A 225 5.47 -24.27 18.42
CA LEU A 225 5.57 -25.25 17.32
C LEU A 225 4.52 -26.35 17.40
N SER A 226 3.95 -26.58 18.58
CA SER A 226 2.90 -27.58 18.85
C SER A 226 1.49 -26.97 18.83
N ASP A 227 1.31 -25.74 18.32
CA ASP A 227 0.00 -25.11 18.28
C ASP A 227 -0.92 -25.85 17.28
N PRO A 228 -2.09 -26.34 17.72
CA PRO A 228 -3.01 -27.06 16.84
C PRO A 228 -3.45 -26.27 15.62
N ASN A 229 -3.66 -24.95 15.75
CA ASN A 229 -4.08 -24.10 14.65
C ASN A 229 -3.00 -24.05 13.56
N VAL A 230 -1.73 -23.87 13.97
CA VAL A 230 -0.59 -23.88 13.04
C VAL A 230 -0.46 -25.25 12.37
N THR A 231 -0.57 -26.32 13.14
CA THR A 231 -0.48 -27.70 12.63
C THR A 231 -1.56 -27.96 11.58
N GLN A 232 -2.81 -27.60 11.83
CA GLN A 232 -3.92 -27.77 10.87
C GLN A 232 -3.71 -26.97 9.58
N ILE A 233 -3.23 -25.74 9.68
CA ILE A 233 -2.92 -24.92 8.51
C ILE A 233 -1.80 -25.56 7.69
N LEU A 234 -0.72 -25.97 8.34
CA LEU A 234 0.39 -26.62 7.67
C LEU A 234 -0.01 -27.96 7.05
N GLN A 235 -0.89 -28.75 7.70
CA GLN A 235 -1.49 -29.95 7.11
C GLN A 235 -2.24 -29.66 5.82
N SER A 236 -3.07 -28.62 5.84
CA SER A 236 -3.84 -28.19 4.66
C SER A 236 -2.92 -27.81 3.49
N ILE A 237 -1.80 -27.15 3.79
CA ILE A 237 -0.79 -26.77 2.79
C ILE A 237 -0.08 -28.01 2.25
N LEU A 238 0.37 -28.93 3.12
CA LEU A 238 1.10 -30.13 2.73
C LEU A 238 0.26 -31.07 1.86
N ARG A 239 -1.06 -31.13 2.05
CA ARG A 239 -1.97 -31.88 1.16
C ARG A 239 -1.97 -31.37 -0.28
N GLY A 240 -1.65 -30.07 -0.48
CA GLY A 240 -1.54 -29.46 -1.80
C GLY A 240 -0.15 -29.53 -2.43
N VAL A 241 0.88 -29.96 -1.67
CA VAL A 241 2.29 -29.97 -2.09
C VAL A 241 2.78 -31.39 -2.26
N ARG A 242 3.40 -31.67 -3.40
CA ARG A 242 4.03 -32.98 -3.61
C ARG A 242 5.24 -33.16 -2.69
N PRO A 243 5.53 -34.38 -2.18
CA PRO A 243 6.64 -34.64 -1.25
C PRO A 243 7.99 -34.11 -1.74
N GLU A 244 8.29 -34.24 -3.03
CA GLU A 244 9.53 -33.75 -3.63
C GLU A 244 9.70 -32.23 -3.61
N ASN A 245 8.63 -31.46 -3.36
CA ASN A 245 8.64 -30.01 -3.28
C ASN A 245 8.63 -29.46 -1.84
N VAL A 246 8.52 -30.32 -0.83
CA VAL A 246 8.46 -29.89 0.58
C VAL A 246 9.73 -29.16 1.01
N ASP A 247 10.89 -29.59 0.52
CA ASP A 247 12.18 -28.92 0.81
C ASP A 247 12.22 -27.43 0.34
N ARG A 248 11.40 -27.07 -0.64
CA ARG A 248 11.31 -25.68 -1.10
C ARG A 248 10.68 -24.75 -0.07
N LEU A 249 9.95 -25.30 0.91
CA LEU A 249 9.36 -24.54 2.02
C LEU A 249 10.38 -24.20 3.11
N ARG A 250 11.53 -24.86 3.17
CA ARG A 250 12.56 -24.69 4.21
C ARG A 250 12.96 -23.23 4.44
N SER A 251 13.24 -22.50 3.38
CA SER A 251 13.65 -21.09 3.44
C SER A 251 12.49 -20.13 3.64
N ARG A 252 11.26 -20.62 3.55
CA ARG A 252 10.04 -19.79 3.59
C ARG A 252 9.34 -19.84 4.94
N LEU A 253 9.55 -20.87 5.74
CA LEU A 253 8.91 -21.03 7.04
C LEU A 253 9.89 -20.69 8.15
N ILE A 254 9.65 -19.57 8.83
CA ILE A 254 10.49 -19.07 9.91
C ILE A 254 9.65 -19.01 11.18
N PHE A 255 10.01 -19.82 12.17
CA PHE A 255 9.35 -19.85 13.49
C PHE A 255 10.19 -19.10 14.51
N VAL A 256 9.58 -18.09 15.13
CA VAL A 256 10.21 -17.29 16.17
C VAL A 256 9.59 -17.62 17.52
N GLU A 257 10.40 -18.22 18.38
CA GLU A 257 10.06 -18.57 19.75
C GLU A 257 10.69 -17.60 20.73
N TRP A 258 9.89 -17.10 21.66
CA TRP A 258 10.41 -16.35 22.80
C TRP A 258 10.83 -17.31 23.93
N SER A 259 12.04 -17.12 24.43
CA SER A 259 12.53 -17.87 25.60
C SER A 259 13.32 -16.93 26.48
N ARG A 260 12.92 -16.86 27.76
CA ARG A 260 13.57 -16.00 28.76
C ARG A 260 15.06 -16.35 28.88
N ASP A 261 15.90 -15.33 28.97
CA ASP A 261 17.35 -15.44 29.19
C ASP A 261 18.10 -16.29 28.14
N SER A 262 17.47 -16.52 26.98
CA SER A 262 18.06 -17.29 25.90
C SER A 262 18.87 -16.38 24.99
N ARG A 263 20.14 -16.76 24.75
CA ARG A 263 20.90 -16.16 23.63
C ARG A 263 20.20 -16.47 22.32
N ALA A 264 20.13 -15.46 21.42
CA ALA A 264 19.55 -15.65 20.11
C ALA A 264 20.23 -16.84 19.38
N THR A 265 19.42 -17.72 18.80
CA THR A 265 19.89 -18.84 17.95
C THR A 265 19.05 -18.92 16.71
N ILE A 266 19.69 -19.25 15.57
CA ILE A 266 19.01 -19.58 14.32
C ILE A 266 19.48 -20.95 13.90
N SER A 267 18.58 -21.90 13.85
CA SER A 267 18.85 -23.31 13.50
C SER A 267 17.82 -23.82 12.49
N GLU A 268 18.17 -24.85 11.78
CA GLU A 268 17.19 -25.65 11.06
C GLU A 268 16.51 -26.59 12.06
N ALA A 269 15.21 -26.79 11.88
CA ALA A 269 14.39 -27.70 12.63
C ALA A 269 13.43 -28.42 11.70
N VAL A 270 12.77 -29.46 12.19
CA VAL A 270 11.78 -30.23 11.44
C VAL A 270 10.51 -30.31 12.27
N ILE A 271 9.37 -29.98 11.69
CA ILE A 271 8.07 -30.25 12.27
C ILE A 271 7.54 -31.54 11.63
N GLN A 272 7.19 -32.52 12.46
CA GLN A 272 6.54 -33.72 11.98
C GLN A 272 5.02 -33.47 11.90
N ILE A 273 4.47 -33.57 10.71
CA ILE A 273 3.05 -33.40 10.44
C ILE A 273 2.57 -34.65 9.72
N GLU A 274 1.76 -35.48 10.42
CA GLU A 274 1.40 -36.82 9.94
C GLU A 274 2.68 -37.59 9.52
N ASP A 275 2.76 -38.06 8.29
CA ASP A 275 3.91 -38.80 7.75
C ASP A 275 4.94 -37.88 7.03
N VAL A 276 4.76 -36.56 7.09
CA VAL A 276 5.61 -35.60 6.37
C VAL A 276 6.51 -34.84 7.34
N SER A 277 7.82 -34.87 7.06
CA SER A 277 8.83 -34.07 7.76
C SER A 277 8.99 -32.71 7.07
N LEU A 278 8.47 -31.64 7.69
CA LEU A 278 8.51 -30.29 7.15
C LEU A 278 9.73 -29.53 7.71
N PRO A 279 10.72 -29.21 6.88
CA PRO A 279 11.87 -28.43 7.32
C PRO A 279 11.51 -26.96 7.51
N ILE A 280 11.99 -26.35 8.60
CA ILE A 280 11.75 -24.95 8.96
C ILE A 280 13.03 -24.27 9.44
N THR A 281 13.06 -22.94 9.40
CA THR A 281 14.03 -22.13 10.13
C THR A 281 13.45 -21.80 11.51
N ARG A 282 14.14 -22.22 12.59
CA ARG A 282 13.75 -21.93 13.96
C ARG A 282 14.64 -20.84 14.55
N ILE A 283 14.04 -19.81 15.11
CA ILE A 283 14.70 -18.73 15.82
C ILE A 283 14.24 -18.78 17.27
N ILE A 284 15.17 -18.88 18.23
CA ILE A 284 14.88 -18.75 19.66
C ILE A 284 15.56 -17.48 20.15
N THR A 285 14.83 -16.62 20.85
CA THR A 285 15.36 -15.34 21.36
C THR A 285 14.57 -14.84 22.57
N ASP A 286 15.21 -14.04 23.41
CA ASP A 286 14.59 -13.33 24.54
C ASP A 286 14.02 -11.95 24.14
N SER A 287 14.42 -11.41 22.98
CA SER A 287 13.93 -10.14 22.44
C SER A 287 13.69 -10.21 20.95
N PHE A 288 12.57 -9.64 20.50
CA PHE A 288 12.23 -9.55 19.08
C PHE A 288 12.80 -8.29 18.41
N THR A 289 13.38 -7.37 19.18
CA THR A 289 13.89 -6.08 18.67
C THR A 289 14.80 -6.21 17.46
N TRP A 290 15.72 -7.17 17.46
CA TRP A 290 16.66 -7.36 16.36
C TRP A 290 15.99 -7.90 15.09
N ILE A 291 14.96 -8.75 15.25
CA ILE A 291 14.15 -9.26 14.12
C ILE A 291 13.36 -8.12 13.51
N TYR A 292 12.72 -7.31 14.34
CA TYR A 292 11.95 -6.15 13.88
C TYR A 292 12.83 -5.13 13.16
N LYS A 293 14.05 -4.90 13.63
CA LYS A 293 15.02 -4.04 12.93
C LYS A 293 15.43 -4.59 11.56
N VAL A 294 15.60 -5.89 11.42
CA VAL A 294 15.84 -6.51 10.10
C VAL A 294 14.67 -6.27 9.16
N LEU A 295 13.43 -6.40 9.67
CA LEU A 295 12.22 -6.15 8.89
C LEU A 295 12.02 -4.66 8.57
N GLU A 296 12.35 -3.75 9.50
CA GLU A 296 12.30 -2.30 9.31
C GLU A 296 13.29 -1.85 8.21
N ASN A 297 14.49 -2.41 8.18
CA ASN A 297 15.55 -2.03 7.25
C ASN A 297 15.34 -2.56 5.82
N ARG A 298 14.32 -3.36 5.55
CA ARG A 298 14.01 -3.82 4.20
C ARG A 298 13.71 -2.64 3.29
N THR A 299 14.39 -2.58 2.15
CA THR A 299 14.13 -1.55 1.13
C THR A 299 12.86 -1.92 0.34
N ARG A 300 11.94 -1.00 0.24
CA ARG A 300 10.81 -1.04 -0.68
C ARG A 300 10.85 0.20 -1.57
N ALA A 301 10.61 0.02 -2.85
CA ALA A 301 10.52 1.13 -3.80
C ALA A 301 9.32 2.04 -3.50
N LEU A 302 8.21 1.47 -3.01
CA LEU A 302 6.98 2.19 -2.70
C LEU A 302 6.42 1.76 -1.32
N PRO A 303 5.77 2.67 -0.57
CA PRO A 303 5.02 2.32 0.64
C PRO A 303 3.96 1.23 0.35
N ALA A 304 3.73 0.32 1.31
CA ALA A 304 2.81 -0.81 1.13
C ALA A 304 1.39 -0.37 0.72
N ARG A 305 0.87 0.73 1.31
CA ARG A 305 -0.41 1.33 0.95
C ARG A 305 -0.48 1.75 -0.52
N VAL A 306 0.57 2.42 -1.01
CA VAL A 306 0.64 2.86 -2.42
C VAL A 306 0.68 1.66 -3.36
N LEU A 307 1.47 0.64 -3.01
CA LEU A 307 1.55 -0.59 -3.80
C LEU A 307 0.22 -1.34 -3.83
N ARG A 308 -0.54 -1.38 -2.72
CA ARG A 308 -1.88 -1.97 -2.70
C ARG A 308 -2.83 -1.21 -3.63
N GLN A 309 -2.91 0.13 -3.52
CA GLN A 309 -3.76 0.94 -4.39
C GLN A 309 -3.43 0.73 -5.86
N LEU A 310 -2.15 0.62 -6.18
CA LEU A 310 -1.69 0.34 -7.53
C LEU A 310 -2.18 -1.02 -8.03
N LYS A 311 -2.01 -2.08 -7.22
CA LYS A 311 -2.50 -3.42 -7.56
C LYS A 311 -4.03 -3.45 -7.70
N GLU A 312 -4.78 -2.77 -6.84
CA GLU A 312 -6.24 -2.62 -6.94
C GLU A 312 -6.62 -1.95 -8.27
N GLN A 313 -5.97 -0.85 -8.64
CA GLN A 313 -6.25 -0.14 -9.89
C GLN A 313 -5.95 -0.98 -11.14
N VAL A 314 -4.81 -1.69 -11.14
CA VAL A 314 -4.45 -2.59 -12.25
C VAL A 314 -5.45 -3.75 -12.34
N TYR A 315 -5.84 -4.33 -11.22
CA TYR A 315 -6.82 -5.40 -11.19
C TYR A 315 -8.19 -4.93 -11.71
N ASP A 316 -8.67 -3.78 -11.25
CA ASP A 316 -9.93 -3.18 -11.71
C ASP A 316 -9.89 -2.89 -13.21
N LEU A 317 -8.74 -2.43 -13.73
CA LEU A 317 -8.53 -2.20 -15.16
C LEU A 317 -8.68 -3.49 -15.97
N VAL A 318 -8.07 -4.59 -15.50
CA VAL A 318 -8.11 -5.90 -16.17
C VAL A 318 -9.51 -6.53 -16.12
N GLN A 319 -10.28 -6.27 -15.05
CA GLN A 319 -11.62 -6.86 -14.85
C GLN A 319 -12.75 -6.03 -15.46
N THR A 320 -12.50 -4.78 -15.87
CA THR A 320 -13.55 -3.86 -16.31
C THR A 320 -13.54 -3.72 -17.82
N ASP A 321 -14.61 -4.20 -18.48
CA ASP A 321 -14.89 -3.97 -19.91
C ASP A 321 -15.48 -2.58 -20.21
N ASP A 322 -15.60 -1.67 -19.21
CA ASP A 322 -16.16 -0.34 -19.41
C ASP A 322 -15.08 0.69 -19.78
N PRO A 323 -14.99 1.11 -21.07
CA PRO A 323 -13.98 2.07 -21.53
C PRO A 323 -14.17 3.48 -20.94
N ARG A 324 -15.26 3.74 -20.21
CA ARG A 324 -15.56 5.03 -19.57
C ARG A 324 -15.01 5.15 -18.14
N ARG A 325 -14.62 4.06 -17.50
CA ARG A 325 -13.85 4.11 -16.24
C ARG A 325 -12.38 4.41 -16.58
N GLN A 326 -12.10 5.69 -16.79
CA GLN A 326 -10.75 6.20 -17.06
C GLN A 326 -9.86 6.10 -15.83
N LEU A 327 -9.31 4.94 -15.56
CA LEU A 327 -8.24 4.75 -14.57
C LEU A 327 -6.83 4.88 -15.17
N MET A 328 -6.70 4.73 -16.49
CA MET A 328 -5.46 4.97 -17.23
C MET A 328 -5.78 5.50 -18.63
N TYR A 329 -5.00 6.47 -19.11
CA TYR A 329 -4.88 6.73 -20.53
C TYR A 329 -3.95 5.67 -21.11
N VAL A 330 -4.49 4.60 -21.62
CA VAL A 330 -3.76 3.70 -22.51
C VAL A 330 -3.75 4.38 -23.87
N THR A 331 -2.58 4.72 -24.37
CA THR A 331 -2.40 5.15 -25.77
C THR A 331 -2.92 4.04 -26.66
N ASP A 332 -3.61 4.42 -27.74
CA ASP A 332 -4.20 3.57 -28.74
C ASP A 332 -3.32 2.34 -29.05
N LEU A 333 -3.74 1.16 -28.60
CA LEU A 333 -3.08 -0.12 -28.84
C LEU A 333 -3.35 -0.67 -30.26
N ASP A 334 -4.02 0.10 -31.13
CA ASP A 334 -4.34 -0.28 -32.53
C ASP A 334 -3.12 -0.34 -33.47
N SER A 335 -1.98 0.20 -33.04
CA SER A 335 -0.69 -0.08 -33.67
C SER A 335 0.02 -1.14 -32.80
N GLN A 336 -0.14 -2.42 -33.12
CA GLN A 336 0.47 -3.56 -32.43
C GLN A 336 1.96 -3.30 -32.07
N PRO A 337 2.31 -2.63 -30.96
CA PRO A 337 3.68 -2.61 -30.47
C PRO A 337 3.97 -3.98 -29.89
N ASP A 338 5.19 -4.47 -30.11
CA ASP A 338 5.64 -5.68 -29.48
C ASP A 338 5.47 -5.51 -27.95
N VAL A 339 4.88 -6.50 -27.28
CA VAL A 339 4.59 -6.43 -25.81
C VAL A 339 5.86 -6.15 -25.00
N ALA A 340 7.04 -6.47 -25.54
CA ALA A 340 8.35 -6.17 -24.97
C ALA A 340 8.70 -4.66 -24.94
N ASP A 341 8.03 -3.83 -25.77
CA ASP A 341 8.28 -2.39 -25.90
C ASP A 341 7.26 -1.51 -25.14
N ILE A 342 6.39 -2.12 -24.29
CA ILE A 342 5.41 -1.40 -23.50
C ILE A 342 5.99 -1.05 -22.13
N ASP A 343 6.43 0.20 -21.96
CA ASP A 343 6.76 0.77 -20.66
C ASP A 343 5.49 1.23 -19.93
N ILE A 344 5.14 0.55 -18.83
CA ILE A 344 4.06 1.00 -17.94
C ILE A 344 4.65 2.00 -16.95
N VAL A 345 4.38 3.29 -17.15
CA VAL A 345 4.88 4.35 -16.26
C VAL A 345 3.84 4.67 -15.18
N PHE A 346 4.18 4.39 -13.93
CA PHE A 346 3.39 4.78 -12.76
C PHE A 346 3.99 6.05 -12.15
N GLY A 347 3.22 7.14 -12.14
CA GLY A 347 3.65 8.41 -11.56
C GLY A 347 2.92 8.73 -10.23
N VAL A 348 3.66 9.20 -9.22
CA VAL A 348 3.12 9.68 -7.95
C VAL A 348 2.98 11.20 -8.02
N GLY A 349 1.86 11.70 -8.52
CA GLY A 349 1.52 13.11 -8.54
C GLY A 349 0.14 13.34 -9.13
N ALA A 350 -0.65 14.20 -8.50
CA ALA A 350 -2.08 14.39 -8.82
C ALA A 350 -2.39 14.79 -10.28
N ARG A 351 -1.40 15.20 -11.08
CA ARG A 351 -1.52 15.52 -12.51
C ARG A 351 -0.84 14.48 -13.42
N ILE A 352 0.24 13.85 -12.99
CA ILE A 352 0.90 12.76 -13.73
C ILE A 352 0.02 11.50 -13.73
N GLN A 353 -0.78 11.27 -12.68
CA GLN A 353 -1.76 10.17 -12.62
C GLN A 353 -2.77 10.16 -13.78
N LYS A 354 -2.97 11.30 -14.45
CA LYS A 354 -3.94 11.37 -15.56
C LYS A 354 -3.36 11.20 -16.96
N LYS A 355 -2.08 11.42 -17.21
CA LYS A 355 -1.61 11.56 -18.60
C LYS A 355 -0.20 11.05 -18.91
N GLY A 356 0.63 10.51 -18.08
CA GLY A 356 2.03 10.18 -18.43
C GLY A 356 2.74 11.26 -19.29
N ILE A 357 4.05 11.29 -19.41
CA ILE A 357 4.81 12.29 -20.20
C ILE A 357 4.35 12.30 -21.67
N VAL A 358 4.07 11.13 -22.21
CA VAL A 358 3.63 10.92 -23.60
C VAL A 358 2.24 11.49 -23.90
N GLY A 359 1.36 11.59 -22.89
CA GLY A 359 0.01 12.15 -23.02
C GLY A 359 -0.11 13.64 -22.69
N LEU A 360 1.01 14.34 -22.45
CA LEU A 360 0.97 15.78 -22.16
C LEU A 360 0.48 16.56 -23.40
N SER A 361 -0.54 17.37 -23.18
CA SER A 361 -1.00 18.33 -24.17
C SER A 361 -0.16 19.61 -24.09
N ARG A 362 -0.28 20.46 -25.14
CA ARG A 362 0.35 21.81 -25.10
C ARG A 362 -0.07 22.62 -23.88
N TRP A 363 -1.28 22.40 -23.36
CA TRP A 363 -1.81 23.15 -22.23
C TRP A 363 -1.21 22.69 -20.89
N ASP A 364 -0.87 21.41 -20.77
CA ASP A 364 -0.16 20.89 -19.62
C ASP A 364 1.26 21.50 -19.55
N LEU A 365 1.92 21.68 -20.71
CA LEU A 365 3.24 22.33 -20.81
C LEU A 365 3.15 23.84 -20.54
N VAL A 366 2.07 24.49 -20.97
CA VAL A 366 1.84 25.92 -20.66
C VAL A 366 1.50 26.10 -19.17
N ASP A 367 0.74 25.20 -18.56
CA ASP A 367 0.46 25.26 -17.12
C ASP A 367 1.74 25.01 -16.30
N ASP A 368 2.59 24.08 -16.73
CA ASP A 368 3.91 23.86 -16.10
C ASP A 368 4.86 25.07 -16.30
N LEU A 369 4.73 25.80 -17.41
CA LEU A 369 5.48 27.02 -17.65
C LEU A 369 5.05 28.18 -16.73
N LEU A 370 3.73 28.33 -16.50
CA LEU A 370 3.17 29.48 -15.80
C LEU A 370 3.07 29.30 -14.29
N ASP A 371 2.84 28.09 -13.82
CA ASP A 371 2.78 27.78 -12.39
C ASP A 371 4.19 27.45 -11.89
N ASP A 372 4.45 27.67 -10.60
CA ASP A 372 5.65 27.09 -9.98
C ASP A 372 5.59 25.56 -10.14
N PRO A 373 6.72 24.86 -10.29
CA PRO A 373 6.76 23.48 -10.76
C PRO A 373 5.89 22.57 -9.89
N LYS A 374 4.62 22.47 -10.23
CA LYS A 374 3.68 21.49 -9.67
C LYS A 374 3.85 20.12 -10.32
N LEU A 375 4.52 20.08 -11.46
CA LEU A 375 4.87 18.86 -12.18
C LEU A 375 6.39 18.81 -12.19
N ASP A 376 6.97 17.89 -11.44
CA ASP A 376 8.40 17.59 -11.49
C ASP A 376 8.66 16.78 -12.79
N LEU A 377 8.57 17.49 -13.92
CA LEU A 377 8.75 16.91 -15.25
C LEU A 377 10.24 16.82 -15.58
N ASP A 378 10.72 15.63 -15.91
CA ASP A 378 12.04 15.47 -16.48
C ASP A 378 12.11 16.19 -17.85
N ALA A 379 12.91 17.24 -17.91
CA ALA A 379 13.02 18.10 -19.09
C ALA A 379 13.47 17.33 -20.35
N SER A 380 14.37 16.37 -20.19
CA SER A 380 14.87 15.54 -21.29
C SER A 380 13.77 14.65 -21.86
N SER A 381 12.95 14.06 -21.01
CA SER A 381 11.80 13.26 -21.44
C SER A 381 10.71 14.10 -22.09
N VAL A 382 10.43 15.31 -21.59
CA VAL A 382 9.49 16.24 -22.23
C VAL A 382 9.95 16.59 -23.66
N LEU A 383 11.22 16.88 -23.84
CA LEU A 383 11.79 17.20 -25.16
C LEU A 383 11.76 16.00 -26.13
N ARG A 384 12.06 14.79 -25.66
CA ARG A 384 12.13 13.59 -26.52
C ARG A 384 10.76 12.95 -26.77
N ASP A 385 9.88 12.91 -25.75
CA ASP A 385 8.71 12.03 -25.76
C ASP A 385 7.39 12.78 -25.86
N ALA A 386 7.28 14.01 -25.31
CA ALA A 386 6.04 14.78 -25.32
C ALA A 386 5.95 15.73 -26.52
N ILE A 387 6.95 16.61 -26.69
CA ILE A 387 6.91 17.66 -27.71
C ILE A 387 6.80 17.13 -29.15
N PRO A 388 7.52 16.06 -29.57
CA PRO A 388 7.41 15.54 -30.96
C PRO A 388 6.02 15.01 -31.33
N ARG A 389 5.23 14.62 -30.34
CA ARG A 389 3.85 14.11 -30.55
C ARG A 389 2.82 15.23 -30.70
N LEU A 390 3.17 16.44 -30.34
CA LEU A 390 2.31 17.59 -30.53
C LEU A 390 2.42 18.11 -31.99
N GLY A 391 1.29 18.41 -32.62
CA GLY A 391 1.25 18.82 -34.03
C GLY A 391 2.29 19.88 -34.37
N ARG A 392 3.04 19.70 -35.46
CA ARG A 392 4.17 20.52 -35.87
C ARG A 392 3.87 22.02 -35.98
N SER A 393 2.64 22.38 -36.33
CA SER A 393 2.19 23.78 -36.40
C SER A 393 1.77 24.37 -35.04
N THR A 394 1.69 23.55 -34.01
CA THR A 394 1.25 23.95 -32.68
C THR A 394 2.34 24.74 -31.96
N TYR A 395 2.01 25.91 -31.41
CA TYR A 395 2.90 26.66 -30.53
C TYR A 395 2.99 26.01 -29.17
N VAL A 396 4.22 25.62 -28.76
CA VAL A 396 4.51 24.83 -27.55
C VAL A 396 5.75 25.43 -26.86
N PRO A 397 5.75 25.63 -25.53
CA PRO A 397 6.94 26.03 -24.80
C PRO A 397 8.07 25.02 -24.96
N ILE A 398 9.28 25.46 -25.27
CA ILE A 398 10.47 24.61 -25.41
C ILE A 398 11.69 25.16 -24.66
N PHE A 399 11.80 26.48 -24.48
CA PHE A 399 13.00 27.12 -23.93
C PHE A 399 13.23 26.77 -22.46
N LYS A 400 12.17 26.70 -21.65
CA LYS A 400 12.20 26.20 -20.27
C LYS A 400 12.87 24.81 -20.19
N TYR A 401 12.43 23.89 -21.03
CA TYR A 401 12.93 22.52 -21.03
C TYR A 401 14.33 22.39 -21.63
N LEU A 402 14.63 23.13 -22.69
CA LEU A 402 15.98 23.18 -23.27
C LEU A 402 17.01 23.71 -22.28
N ARG A 403 16.66 24.75 -21.51
CA ARG A 403 17.53 25.30 -20.46
C ARG A 403 17.71 24.30 -19.30
N ALA A 404 16.62 23.69 -18.82
CA ALA A 404 16.66 22.71 -17.74
C ALA A 404 17.47 21.45 -18.12
N ALA A 405 17.37 21.00 -19.38
CA ALA A 405 18.15 19.89 -19.91
C ALA A 405 19.60 20.28 -20.28
N LYS A 406 19.99 21.56 -20.14
CA LYS A 406 21.29 22.11 -20.52
C LYS A 406 21.63 22.00 -22.01
N MET A 407 20.61 21.84 -22.87
CA MET A 407 20.74 21.66 -24.32
C MET A 407 20.68 23.00 -25.10
N LEU A 408 20.31 24.10 -24.47
CA LEU A 408 20.11 25.40 -25.14
C LEU A 408 21.41 25.93 -25.75
N GLU A 409 22.54 25.86 -25.02
CA GLU A 409 23.84 26.32 -25.50
C GLU A 409 24.40 25.43 -26.64
N GLU A 410 24.14 24.14 -26.57
CA GLU A 410 24.53 23.19 -27.61
C GLU A 410 23.78 23.47 -28.92
N LEU A 411 22.49 23.82 -28.85
CA LEU A 411 21.69 24.24 -30.00
C LEU A 411 22.19 25.56 -30.59
N ARG A 412 22.54 26.54 -29.76
CA ARG A 412 23.11 27.83 -30.23
C ARG A 412 24.42 27.63 -31.00
N THR A 413 25.20 26.65 -30.60
CA THR A 413 26.51 26.36 -31.22
C THR A 413 26.44 25.32 -32.34
N GLY A 414 25.27 24.80 -32.65
CA GLY A 414 25.03 23.76 -33.68
C GLY A 414 25.65 22.42 -33.37
N LYS A 415 25.86 22.08 -32.07
CA LYS A 415 26.52 20.85 -31.61
C LYS A 415 25.59 19.84 -30.99
N CYS A 416 24.29 20.08 -31.00
CA CYS A 416 23.32 19.19 -30.34
C CYS A 416 22.93 18.05 -31.30
N GLU A 417 23.42 16.84 -31.00
CA GLU A 417 23.14 15.63 -31.80
C GLU A 417 21.97 14.80 -31.25
N ASP A 418 21.56 15.00 -30.00
CA ASP A 418 20.64 14.13 -29.25
C ASP A 418 19.17 14.62 -29.18
N LEU A 419 18.78 15.65 -29.93
CA LEU A 419 17.42 16.18 -29.91
C LEU A 419 16.59 15.67 -31.08
N PRO A 420 15.29 15.36 -30.86
CA PRO A 420 14.38 15.08 -31.95
C PRO A 420 14.33 16.23 -32.98
N GLU A 421 14.30 15.89 -34.26
CA GLU A 421 14.24 16.83 -35.38
C GLU A 421 13.10 17.86 -35.22
N ASP A 422 11.95 17.44 -34.69
CA ASP A 422 10.79 18.33 -34.45
C ASP A 422 11.09 19.42 -33.41
N VAL A 423 11.86 19.12 -32.37
CA VAL A 423 12.26 20.10 -31.35
C VAL A 423 13.27 21.10 -31.95
N SER A 424 14.26 20.61 -32.67
CA SER A 424 15.25 21.45 -33.37
C SER A 424 14.59 22.37 -34.39
N ASN A 425 13.63 21.86 -35.16
CA ASN A 425 12.86 22.66 -36.14
C ASN A 425 11.99 23.74 -35.45
N ARG A 426 11.41 23.45 -34.27
CA ARG A 426 10.66 24.45 -33.49
C ARG A 426 11.60 25.52 -32.94
N TYR A 427 12.77 25.13 -32.42
CA TYR A 427 13.77 26.06 -31.92
C TYR A 427 14.22 27.04 -33.03
N GLU A 428 14.59 26.53 -34.21
CA GLU A 428 15.00 27.38 -35.34
C GLU A 428 13.88 28.31 -35.80
N ARG A 429 12.64 27.81 -35.86
CA ARG A 429 11.47 28.63 -36.23
C ARG A 429 11.27 29.77 -35.22
N TYR A 430 11.28 29.49 -33.90
CA TYR A 430 11.05 30.52 -32.88
C TYR A 430 12.22 31.49 -32.80
N ARG A 431 13.44 30.99 -32.91
CA ARG A 431 14.62 31.84 -32.98
C ARG A 431 14.53 32.84 -34.15
N ASN A 432 14.25 32.35 -35.36
CA ASN A 432 14.13 33.20 -36.55
C ASN A 432 12.96 34.18 -36.44
N GLU A 433 11.84 33.80 -35.84
CA GLU A 433 10.69 34.69 -35.63
C GLU A 433 11.02 35.80 -34.62
N PHE A 434 11.76 35.52 -33.55
CA PHE A 434 11.97 36.50 -32.47
C PHE A 434 13.29 37.30 -32.60
N GLU A 435 14.36 36.72 -33.07
CA GLU A 435 15.65 37.43 -33.25
C GLU A 435 15.66 38.37 -34.48
N SER A 436 14.87 38.08 -35.49
CA SER A 436 14.72 38.96 -36.68
C SER A 436 13.91 40.22 -36.42
N LEU A 437 13.27 40.33 -35.26
CA LEU A 437 12.44 41.49 -34.91
C LEU A 437 13.34 42.66 -34.49
N GLU A 438 13.40 43.72 -35.31
CA GLU A 438 14.05 44.98 -34.93
C GLU A 438 13.20 45.73 -33.90
N VAL A 439 13.82 46.20 -32.83
CA VAL A 439 13.17 47.09 -31.86
C VAL A 439 12.93 48.45 -32.52
N ARG A 440 11.73 48.71 -32.99
CA ARG A 440 11.36 49.96 -33.67
C ARG A 440 10.85 51.03 -32.74
N HIS A 441 10.50 50.67 -31.51
CA HIS A 441 9.92 51.55 -30.51
C HIS A 441 10.68 51.44 -29.16
N PRO A 442 10.63 52.47 -28.29
CA PRO A 442 11.17 52.35 -26.94
C PRO A 442 10.44 51.18 -26.21
N LEU A 443 11.20 50.26 -25.63
CA LEU A 443 10.66 49.14 -24.87
C LEU A 443 9.85 49.65 -23.68
N ARG A 444 8.67 49.09 -23.48
CA ARG A 444 7.72 49.42 -22.42
C ARG A 444 7.38 48.18 -21.59
N THR A 445 6.93 48.38 -20.36
CA THR A 445 6.34 47.30 -19.59
C THR A 445 4.98 46.89 -20.15
N VAL A 446 4.54 45.64 -19.85
CA VAL A 446 3.20 45.20 -20.23
C VAL A 446 2.12 46.07 -19.61
N GLU A 447 2.35 46.61 -18.40
CA GLU A 447 1.43 47.56 -17.74
C GLU A 447 1.31 48.86 -18.53
N GLN A 448 2.40 49.38 -19.04
CA GLN A 448 2.39 50.56 -19.89
C GLN A 448 1.69 50.32 -21.23
N LEU A 449 1.84 49.13 -21.81
CA LEU A 449 1.12 48.74 -23.03
C LEU A 449 -0.40 48.62 -22.77
N LEU A 450 -0.80 48.08 -21.61
CA LEU A 450 -2.20 48.00 -21.21
C LEU A 450 -2.84 49.34 -20.88
N GLY A 451 -2.08 50.38 -20.66
CA GLY A 451 -2.55 51.77 -20.56
C GLY A 451 -3.00 52.35 -21.88
N GLU A 452 -2.53 51.84 -23.02
CA GLU A 452 -2.90 52.27 -24.37
C GLU A 452 -3.75 51.26 -25.14
N TYR A 453 -3.57 49.97 -24.86
CA TYR A 453 -4.17 48.86 -25.58
C TYR A 453 -4.86 47.91 -24.59
N ASP A 454 -5.87 47.17 -25.06
CA ASP A 454 -6.52 46.12 -24.23
C ASP A 454 -5.76 44.79 -24.28
N ASP A 455 -6.11 43.87 -23.39
CA ASP A 455 -5.54 42.54 -23.32
C ASP A 455 -5.63 41.79 -24.67
N ARG A 456 -6.69 42.04 -25.46
CA ARG A 456 -6.92 41.42 -26.78
C ARG A 456 -5.90 41.86 -27.81
N TRP A 457 -5.55 43.14 -27.78
CA TRP A 457 -4.55 43.70 -28.69
C TRP A 457 -3.18 43.00 -28.44
N ILE A 458 -2.80 42.88 -27.16
CA ILE A 458 -1.52 42.24 -26.77
C ILE A 458 -1.49 40.79 -27.29
N VAL A 459 -2.56 40.02 -27.06
CA VAL A 459 -2.59 38.62 -27.46
C VAL A 459 -2.65 38.46 -28.99
N ASN A 460 -3.37 39.33 -29.70
CA ASN A 460 -3.37 39.31 -31.16
C ASN A 460 -2.03 39.68 -31.80
N ASN A 461 -1.24 40.49 -31.11
CA ASN A 461 0.08 40.87 -31.56
C ASN A 461 1.22 40.09 -30.89
N ALA A 462 0.91 38.94 -30.27
CA ALA A 462 1.83 38.15 -29.48
C ALA A 462 3.20 37.95 -30.14
N MET A 463 3.25 37.58 -31.42
CA MET A 463 4.50 37.31 -32.15
C MET A 463 5.34 38.56 -32.41
N LYS A 464 4.75 39.77 -32.35
CA LYS A 464 5.41 41.04 -32.52
C LYS A 464 5.72 41.72 -31.19
N LEU A 465 5.28 41.19 -30.06
CA LEU A 465 5.51 41.78 -28.74
C LEU A 465 6.99 42.02 -28.43
N PRO A 466 7.95 41.20 -28.88
CA PRO A 466 9.36 41.49 -28.71
C PRO A 466 9.83 42.85 -29.26
N GLU A 467 9.08 43.43 -30.22
CA GLU A 467 9.34 44.80 -30.71
C GLU A 467 8.96 45.89 -29.68
N TYR A 468 8.06 45.60 -28.75
CA TYR A 468 7.45 46.57 -27.85
C TYR A 468 7.83 46.37 -26.38
N THR A 469 8.17 45.15 -25.98
CA THR A 469 8.41 44.80 -24.57
C THR A 469 9.37 43.61 -24.41
N ARG A 470 10.13 43.64 -23.29
CA ARG A 470 10.90 42.49 -22.76
C ARG A 470 10.42 42.12 -21.35
N ASP A 471 9.22 42.58 -20.95
CA ASP A 471 8.67 42.37 -19.62
C ASP A 471 8.04 40.96 -19.50
N ALA A 472 8.88 39.95 -19.27
CA ALA A 472 8.45 38.59 -19.04
C ALA A 472 7.51 38.47 -17.83
N CYS A 473 7.76 39.23 -16.75
CA CYS A 473 6.93 39.18 -15.55
C CYS A 473 5.51 39.70 -15.83
N GLY A 474 5.38 40.80 -16.56
CA GLY A 474 4.09 41.33 -16.98
C GLY A 474 3.32 40.36 -17.91
N LEU A 475 4.03 39.72 -18.87
CA LEU A 475 3.41 38.70 -19.74
C LEU A 475 2.91 37.47 -18.96
N ARG A 476 3.65 37.00 -17.95
CA ARG A 476 3.20 35.91 -17.08
C ARG A 476 1.89 36.26 -16.37
N LYS A 477 1.82 37.46 -15.77
CA LYS A 477 0.62 37.94 -15.10
C LYS A 477 -0.59 38.00 -16.06
N LEU A 478 -0.37 38.50 -17.28
CA LEU A 478 -1.42 38.58 -18.31
C LEU A 478 -1.90 37.18 -18.73
N LEU A 479 -0.99 36.22 -18.92
CA LEU A 479 -1.32 34.86 -19.25
C LEU A 479 -2.14 34.19 -18.15
N ILE A 480 -1.72 34.35 -16.88
CA ILE A 480 -2.44 33.78 -15.73
C ILE A 480 -3.86 34.38 -15.62
N LYS A 481 -4.01 35.69 -15.79
CA LYS A 481 -5.30 36.41 -15.78
C LYS A 481 -6.28 35.87 -16.83
N ASN A 482 -5.77 35.54 -18.02
CA ASN A 482 -6.57 35.20 -19.19
C ASN A 482 -6.56 33.71 -19.55
N ARG A 483 -6.36 32.80 -18.58
CA ARG A 483 -6.29 31.35 -18.82
C ARG A 483 -7.50 30.75 -19.53
N SER A 484 -8.71 31.30 -19.29
CA SER A 484 -9.94 30.84 -19.93
C SER A 484 -9.98 31.00 -21.46
N TRP A 485 -9.11 31.85 -22.01
CA TRP A 485 -9.03 32.04 -23.47
C TRP A 485 -8.49 30.82 -24.21
N ARG A 486 -7.77 29.94 -23.55
CA ARG A 486 -7.33 28.65 -24.14
C ARG A 486 -8.47 27.74 -24.56
N GLU A 487 -9.66 27.90 -23.96
CA GLU A 487 -10.85 27.09 -24.23
C GLU A 487 -11.65 27.60 -25.42
N GLN A 488 -11.37 28.82 -25.89
CA GLN A 488 -12.06 29.45 -27.01
C GLN A 488 -11.27 29.24 -28.30
N SER A 489 -11.88 28.64 -29.32
CA SER A 489 -11.23 28.18 -30.55
C SER A 489 -10.25 29.20 -31.18
N TRP A 490 -10.69 30.45 -31.38
CA TRP A 490 -9.85 31.51 -31.95
C TRP A 490 -8.71 31.94 -31.03
N TRP A 491 -9.03 32.17 -29.75
CA TRP A 491 -8.06 32.68 -28.78
C TRP A 491 -7.03 31.65 -28.35
N SER A 492 -7.34 30.36 -28.46
CA SER A 492 -6.46 29.29 -28.06
C SER A 492 -5.12 29.28 -28.82
N THR A 493 -5.13 29.65 -30.12
CA THR A 493 -3.90 29.75 -30.92
C THR A 493 -3.09 30.98 -30.49
N GLN A 494 -3.71 32.14 -30.35
CA GLN A 494 -3.04 33.37 -29.94
C GLN A 494 -2.48 33.29 -28.52
N TYR A 495 -3.23 32.68 -27.61
CA TYR A 495 -2.77 32.42 -26.25
C TYR A 495 -1.53 31.51 -26.24
N GLY A 496 -1.52 30.45 -27.08
CA GLY A 496 -0.34 29.58 -27.22
C GLY A 496 0.88 30.30 -27.77
N LYS A 497 0.68 31.23 -28.73
CA LYS A 497 1.76 32.10 -29.23
C LYS A 497 2.34 32.99 -28.12
N LEU A 498 1.47 33.62 -27.33
CA LEU A 498 1.87 34.47 -26.23
C LEU A 498 2.66 33.70 -25.16
N ALA A 499 2.25 32.45 -24.88
CA ALA A 499 2.97 31.58 -23.96
C ALA A 499 4.39 31.24 -24.46
N VAL A 500 4.56 31.00 -25.78
CA VAL A 500 5.89 30.78 -26.36
C VAL A 500 6.75 32.03 -26.34
N VAL A 501 6.17 33.22 -26.55
CA VAL A 501 6.88 34.49 -26.41
C VAL A 501 7.40 34.72 -24.98
N TYR A 502 6.55 34.42 -23.99
CA TYR A 502 6.94 34.44 -22.59
C TYR A 502 8.07 33.45 -22.30
N ASP A 503 7.94 32.19 -22.76
CA ASP A 503 8.94 31.12 -22.61
C ASP A 503 10.31 31.58 -23.18
N TRP A 504 10.31 32.12 -24.39
CA TRP A 504 11.50 32.65 -25.02
C TRP A 504 12.10 33.81 -24.22
N MET A 505 11.30 34.82 -23.84
CA MET A 505 11.81 35.98 -23.10
C MET A 505 12.39 35.63 -21.73
N HIS A 506 11.89 34.60 -21.09
CA HIS A 506 12.26 34.23 -19.73
C HIS A 506 13.38 33.19 -19.65
N PHE A 507 13.47 32.30 -20.61
CA PHE A 507 14.38 31.15 -20.55
C PHE A 507 15.46 31.14 -21.65
N ASN A 508 15.41 32.01 -22.65
CA ASN A 508 16.40 32.03 -23.71
C ASN A 508 17.66 32.85 -23.36
N GLU A 509 17.72 33.55 -22.22
CA GLU A 509 18.90 34.29 -21.76
C GLU A 509 19.97 33.39 -21.12
#